data_d934535138bdc34abea535a2ccc1aa14
#
_entry.id   d934535138bdc34abea535a2ccc1aa14
#
_cell.length_a   1.000
_cell.length_b   1.000
_cell.length_c   1.000
_cell.angle_alpha   90.00
_cell.angle_beta   90.00
_cell.angle_gamma   90.00
#
_symmetry.space_group_name_H-M   'P 1'
#
loop_
_entity.id
_entity.type
_entity.pdbx_description
1 polymer ?
#
loop_
_entity_poly.entity_id
_entity_poly.type
_entity_poly.pdbx_seq_one_letter_code
_entity_poly.pdbx_strand_id
1 'polypeptide(L)'
;MSDLAIRIDNLSKTYAGSGIAPKRALDDVSFGVPRGEIFGLLGPNGAGKSTLINILAGLVVKSGGRAEIWGFDIDQHPRNAKRSIGIVPQEILFDPFFTPREALELQAGLYGVPKHERITDALLSALHLTDKADAYARTLSGGMKRRLLVAKAMVHSPPILVLDEPTAGVDIELRQQLWDYVRGLNREGVTVVLTTHYLEEAEQLCDRIAIIHHGR
;
A
#
# COMPACT_ATOMS: atom_id res chain seq x y z
N MET A 1 15.01 1.57 -19.88
CA MET A 1 13.88 1.78 -18.95
C MET A 1 14.45 1.70 -17.55
N SER A 2 14.03 2.56 -16.60
CA SER A 2 14.56 2.51 -15.25
C SER A 2 14.14 1.19 -14.60
N ASP A 3 15.07 0.51 -13.93
CA ASP A 3 14.84 -0.76 -13.22
C ASP A 3 14.09 -0.55 -11.89
N LEU A 4 13.57 0.67 -11.69
CA LEU A 4 12.87 1.09 -10.49
C LEU A 4 11.35 0.98 -10.66
N ALA A 5 10.70 0.44 -9.65
CA ALA A 5 9.25 0.45 -9.49
C ALA A 5 8.76 1.81 -8.98
N ILE A 6 9.46 2.38 -8.00
CA ILE A 6 9.21 3.73 -7.48
C ILE A 6 10.52 4.51 -7.50
N ARG A 7 10.46 5.75 -7.96
CA ARG A 7 11.57 6.70 -7.90
C ARG A 7 11.12 7.97 -7.21
N ILE A 8 11.90 8.42 -6.26
CA ILE A 8 11.63 9.63 -5.47
C ILE A 8 12.88 10.49 -5.51
N ASP A 9 12.73 11.74 -5.98
CA ASP A 9 13.82 12.70 -6.12
C ASP A 9 13.44 13.99 -5.36
N ASN A 10 14.20 14.31 -4.31
CA ASN A 10 14.10 15.54 -3.50
C ASN A 10 12.67 15.86 -3.01
N LEU A 11 11.91 14.80 -2.67
CA LEU A 11 10.50 14.92 -2.29
C LEU A 11 10.35 15.64 -0.96
N SER A 12 9.54 16.68 -0.95
CA SER A 12 9.30 17.50 0.23
C SER A 12 7.82 17.74 0.45
N LYS A 13 7.41 17.76 1.73
CA LYS A 13 6.05 18.13 2.12
C LYS A 13 6.05 18.96 3.40
N THR A 14 5.46 20.13 3.30
CA THR A 14 5.16 21.01 4.43
C THR A 14 3.66 21.19 4.54
N TYR A 15 3.11 20.91 5.71
CA TYR A 15 1.71 21.20 6.01
C TYR A 15 1.61 22.62 6.57
N ALA A 16 0.74 23.44 5.98
CA ALA A 16 0.42 24.75 6.53
C ALA A 16 -0.39 24.59 7.80
N GLY A 17 0.04 25.24 8.89
CA GLY A 17 -0.70 25.27 10.14
C GLY A 17 -1.65 26.47 10.17
N SER A 18 -2.91 26.27 10.51
CA SER A 18 -3.83 27.38 10.83
C SER A 18 -3.51 27.89 12.23
N GLY A 19 -2.70 28.96 12.33
CA GLY A 19 -2.27 29.53 13.61
C GLY A 19 -1.15 28.76 14.35
N ILE A 20 -0.58 27.71 13.74
CA ILE A 20 0.53 26.91 14.26
C ILE A 20 1.68 26.98 13.25
N ALA A 21 2.93 26.87 13.72
CA ALA A 21 4.09 26.85 12.83
C ALA A 21 3.97 25.72 11.77
N PRO A 22 4.34 25.99 10.51
CA PRO A 22 4.30 24.98 9.45
C PRO A 22 5.09 23.73 9.85
N LYS A 23 4.49 22.55 9.68
CA LYS A 23 5.14 21.26 9.96
C LYS A 23 5.71 20.67 8.68
N ARG A 24 7.05 20.56 8.60
CA ARG A 24 7.74 19.86 7.53
C ARG A 24 7.70 18.37 7.82
N ALA A 25 6.92 17.63 7.02
CA ALA A 25 6.72 16.19 7.19
C ALA A 25 7.69 15.36 6.34
N LEU A 26 8.12 15.89 5.18
CA LEU A 26 9.18 15.34 4.34
C LEU A 26 10.14 16.48 3.97
N ASP A 27 11.42 16.20 4.03
CA ASP A 27 12.51 17.13 3.83
C ASP A 27 13.56 16.54 2.91
N ASP A 28 13.39 16.80 1.60
CA ASP A 28 14.35 16.45 0.55
C ASP A 28 14.65 14.94 0.43
N VAL A 29 13.61 14.12 0.57
CA VAL A 29 13.73 12.66 0.54
C VAL A 29 14.02 12.17 -0.88
N SER A 30 15.06 11.34 -1.03
CA SER A 30 15.43 10.74 -2.32
C SER A 30 15.81 9.28 -2.15
N PHE A 31 15.10 8.37 -2.84
CA PHE A 31 15.45 6.94 -2.93
C PHE A 31 14.73 6.27 -4.11
N GLY A 32 15.15 5.06 -4.44
CA GLY A 32 14.49 4.22 -5.43
C GLY A 32 14.13 2.85 -4.87
N VAL A 33 12.98 2.33 -5.30
CA VAL A 33 12.54 0.96 -5.02
C VAL A 33 12.72 0.13 -6.28
N PRO A 34 13.59 -0.89 -6.29
CA PRO A 34 13.77 -1.79 -7.42
C PRO A 34 12.50 -2.61 -7.70
N ARG A 35 12.35 -3.04 -8.96
CA ARG A 35 11.23 -3.92 -9.36
C ARG A 35 11.42 -5.33 -8.81
N GLY A 36 10.33 -5.97 -8.41
CA GLY A 36 10.30 -7.37 -7.97
C GLY A 36 10.95 -7.61 -6.60
N GLU A 37 11.27 -6.56 -5.84
CA GLU A 37 11.79 -6.67 -4.48
C GLU A 37 10.70 -6.39 -3.43
N ILE A 38 10.90 -6.90 -2.21
CA ILE A 38 10.19 -6.47 -1.01
C ILE A 38 11.05 -5.39 -0.33
N PHE A 39 10.56 -4.16 -0.36
CA PHE A 39 11.25 -2.98 0.15
C PHE A 39 10.64 -2.49 1.46
N GLY A 40 11.45 -2.40 2.52
CA GLY A 40 11.05 -1.90 3.82
C GLY A 40 11.29 -0.40 3.96
N LEU A 41 10.27 0.34 4.41
CA LEU A 41 10.41 1.72 4.86
C LEU A 41 10.26 1.76 6.39
N LEU A 42 11.39 1.78 7.10
CA LEU A 42 11.46 1.75 8.55
C LEU A 42 11.52 3.15 9.14
N GLY A 43 10.86 3.36 10.25
CA GLY A 43 10.96 4.61 11.01
C GLY A 43 9.92 4.73 12.11
N PRO A 44 10.15 5.58 13.11
CA PRO A 44 9.21 5.79 14.21
C PRO A 44 7.89 6.43 13.73
N ASN A 45 6.90 6.45 14.61
CA ASN A 45 5.65 7.16 14.36
C ASN A 45 5.92 8.64 14.17
N GLY A 46 5.29 9.24 13.15
CA GLY A 46 5.51 10.65 12.80
C GLY A 46 6.78 10.93 11.98
N ALA A 47 7.55 9.91 11.59
CA ALA A 47 8.76 10.08 10.77
C ALA A 47 8.50 10.56 9.33
N GLY A 48 7.26 10.48 8.84
CA GLY A 48 6.90 10.88 7.47
C GLY A 48 6.43 9.74 6.56
N LYS A 49 6.48 8.47 7.03
CA LYS A 49 6.11 7.27 6.23
C LYS A 49 4.73 7.39 5.59
N SER A 50 3.68 7.61 6.39
CA SER A 50 2.30 7.72 5.88
C SER A 50 2.10 8.97 5.01
N THR A 51 2.85 10.07 5.26
CA THR A 51 2.85 11.22 4.34
C THR A 51 3.39 10.86 2.96
N LEU A 52 4.48 10.11 2.93
CA LEU A 52 5.08 9.62 1.68
C LEU A 52 4.09 8.72 0.93
N ILE A 53 3.51 7.71 1.61
CA ILE A 53 2.51 6.82 1.02
C ILE A 53 1.31 7.61 0.48
N ASN A 54 0.79 8.57 1.24
CA ASN A 54 -0.35 9.39 0.82
C ASN A 54 -0.04 10.28 -0.39
N ILE A 55 1.22 10.70 -0.58
CA ILE A 55 1.64 11.38 -1.80
C ILE A 55 1.63 10.41 -2.98
N LEU A 56 2.17 9.21 -2.83
CA LEU A 56 2.15 8.17 -3.87
C LEU A 56 0.72 7.72 -4.22
N ALA A 57 -0.17 7.66 -3.22
CA ALA A 57 -1.60 7.41 -3.39
C ALA A 57 -2.33 8.53 -4.13
N GLY A 58 -1.72 9.72 -4.23
CA GLY A 58 -2.36 10.93 -4.77
C GLY A 58 -3.46 11.47 -3.85
N LEU A 59 -3.37 11.21 -2.54
CA LEU A 59 -4.25 11.76 -1.49
C LEU A 59 -3.68 13.05 -0.90
N VAL A 60 -2.37 13.23 -0.98
CA VAL A 60 -1.66 14.42 -0.49
C VAL A 60 -0.83 15.01 -1.63
N VAL A 61 -0.96 16.31 -1.86
CA VAL A 61 -0.14 17.04 -2.83
C VAL A 61 1.21 17.35 -2.16
N LYS A 62 2.31 16.98 -2.84
CA LYS A 62 3.67 17.32 -2.40
C LYS A 62 3.92 18.82 -2.43
N SER A 63 4.90 19.31 -1.67
CA SER A 63 5.32 20.72 -1.69
C SER A 63 6.47 20.97 -2.67
N GLY A 64 7.27 19.93 -2.99
CA GLY A 64 8.40 20.01 -3.92
C GLY A 64 8.93 18.62 -4.26
N GLY A 65 9.90 18.57 -5.18
CA GLY A 65 10.51 17.33 -5.64
C GLY A 65 9.67 16.58 -6.69
N ARG A 66 10.07 15.34 -7.01
CA ARG A 66 9.45 14.49 -8.01
C ARG A 66 9.25 13.08 -7.48
N ALA A 67 8.18 12.43 -7.94
CA ALA A 67 7.97 11.00 -7.71
C ALA A 67 7.43 10.34 -8.98
N GLU A 68 7.92 9.14 -9.26
CA GLU A 68 7.48 8.29 -10.36
C GLU A 68 7.06 6.93 -9.82
N ILE A 69 5.96 6.39 -10.35
CA ILE A 69 5.45 5.05 -10.06
C ILE A 69 5.40 4.30 -11.37
N TRP A 70 6.15 3.19 -11.46
CA TRP A 70 6.28 2.36 -12.66
C TRP A 70 6.68 3.13 -13.93
N GLY A 71 7.48 4.19 -13.74
CA GLY A 71 7.91 5.11 -14.82
C GLY A 71 6.90 6.22 -15.15
N PHE A 72 5.79 6.30 -14.45
CA PHE A 72 4.81 7.38 -14.59
C PHE A 72 5.00 8.43 -13.51
N ASP A 73 5.29 9.67 -13.93
CA ASP A 73 5.31 10.82 -13.03
C ASP A 73 3.92 11.07 -12.45
N ILE A 74 3.85 11.20 -11.11
CA ILE A 74 2.56 11.31 -10.39
C ILE A 74 1.77 12.58 -10.71
N ASP A 75 2.44 13.65 -11.15
CA ASP A 75 1.80 14.92 -11.53
C ASP A 75 1.39 14.94 -13.00
N GLN A 76 2.24 14.39 -13.90
CA GLN A 76 1.99 14.40 -15.33
C GLN A 76 1.06 13.26 -15.77
N HIS A 77 1.16 12.11 -15.15
CA HIS A 77 0.41 10.90 -15.47
C HIS A 77 -0.30 10.27 -14.27
N PRO A 78 -1.12 11.04 -13.50
CA PRO A 78 -1.67 10.59 -12.22
C PRO A 78 -2.55 9.34 -12.34
N ARG A 79 -3.28 9.16 -13.44
CA ARG A 79 -4.11 7.98 -13.66
C ARG A 79 -3.29 6.71 -13.84
N ASN A 80 -2.22 6.79 -14.64
CA ASN A 80 -1.32 5.67 -14.90
C ASN A 80 -0.54 5.30 -13.63
N ALA A 81 -0.04 6.30 -12.90
CA ALA A 81 0.61 6.11 -11.62
C ALA A 81 -0.31 5.40 -10.61
N LYS A 82 -1.55 5.87 -10.45
CA LYS A 82 -2.56 5.23 -9.56
C LYS A 82 -2.94 3.81 -10.00
N ARG A 83 -2.97 3.53 -11.29
CA ARG A 83 -3.24 2.18 -11.81
C ARG A 83 -2.08 1.22 -11.58
N SER A 84 -0.87 1.73 -11.39
CA SER A 84 0.33 0.93 -11.18
C SER A 84 0.58 0.57 -9.71
N ILE A 85 -0.26 1.03 -8.78
CA ILE A 85 -0.06 0.84 -7.35
C ILE A 85 -1.36 0.44 -6.65
N GLY A 86 -1.28 -0.58 -5.81
CA GLY A 86 -2.30 -0.93 -4.83
C GLY A 86 -1.85 -0.50 -3.44
N ILE A 87 -2.73 0.10 -2.65
CA ILE A 87 -2.37 0.59 -1.31
C ILE A 87 -3.30 0.02 -0.26
N VAL A 88 -2.72 -0.56 0.76
CA VAL A 88 -3.40 -1.06 1.97
C VAL A 88 -3.09 -0.08 3.10
N PRO A 89 -4.05 0.72 3.53
CA PRO A 89 -3.85 1.69 4.61
C PRO A 89 -3.71 1.01 5.98
N GLN A 90 -3.13 1.72 6.92
CA GLN A 90 -3.02 1.29 8.31
C GLN A 90 -4.39 1.09 8.96
N GLU A 91 -5.32 2.01 8.73
CA GLU A 91 -6.67 1.95 9.29
C GLU A 91 -7.57 1.00 8.50
N ILE A 92 -8.36 0.20 9.23
CA ILE A 92 -9.33 -0.72 8.66
C ILE A 92 -10.65 0.01 8.48
N LEU A 93 -10.85 0.62 7.31
CA LEU A 93 -12.09 1.30 6.96
C LEU A 93 -12.86 0.51 5.91
N PHE A 94 -14.05 0.05 6.28
CA PHE A 94 -14.99 -0.63 5.39
C PHE A 94 -16.39 -0.08 5.58
N ASP A 95 -17.16 -0.06 4.50
CA ASP A 95 -18.60 0.05 4.60
C ASP A 95 -19.14 -1.26 5.22
N PRO A 96 -19.81 -1.20 6.38
CA PRO A 96 -20.24 -2.37 7.11
C PRO A 96 -21.37 -3.16 6.40
N PHE A 97 -22.00 -2.57 5.39
CA PHE A 97 -23.15 -3.13 4.68
C PHE A 97 -22.77 -3.82 3.36
N PHE A 98 -21.54 -3.69 2.88
CA PHE A 98 -21.05 -4.47 1.75
C PHE A 98 -20.56 -5.84 2.19
N THR A 99 -20.74 -6.83 1.31
CA THR A 99 -20.04 -8.12 1.42
C THR A 99 -18.61 -7.99 0.85
N PRO A 100 -17.68 -8.89 1.19
CA PRO A 100 -16.36 -8.94 0.55
C PRO A 100 -16.44 -8.95 -0.98
N ARG A 101 -17.29 -9.78 -1.55
CA ARG A 101 -17.54 -9.86 -3.00
C ARG A 101 -17.96 -8.52 -3.57
N GLU A 102 -19.00 -7.90 -3.02
CA GLU A 102 -19.48 -6.60 -3.48
C GLU A 102 -18.43 -5.51 -3.39
N ALA A 103 -17.65 -5.49 -2.28
CA ALA A 103 -16.59 -4.52 -2.09
C ALA A 103 -15.48 -4.66 -3.15
N LEU A 104 -15.09 -5.90 -3.51
CA LEU A 104 -14.10 -6.15 -4.55
C LEU A 104 -14.64 -5.81 -5.94
N GLU A 105 -15.89 -6.21 -6.24
CA GLU A 105 -16.54 -5.92 -7.51
C GLU A 105 -16.71 -4.41 -7.76
N LEU A 106 -17.12 -3.68 -6.72
CA LEU A 106 -17.21 -2.22 -6.77
C LEU A 106 -15.83 -1.59 -7.03
N GLN A 107 -14.83 -2.02 -6.28
CA GLN A 107 -13.46 -1.50 -6.42
C GLN A 107 -12.89 -1.77 -7.81
N ALA A 108 -13.05 -2.99 -8.34
CA ALA A 108 -12.65 -3.35 -9.69
C ALA A 108 -13.33 -2.46 -10.74
N GLY A 109 -14.63 -2.19 -10.54
CA GLY A 109 -15.37 -1.28 -11.39
C GLY A 109 -14.84 0.16 -11.38
N LEU A 110 -14.43 0.68 -10.21
CA LEU A 110 -13.82 2.02 -10.08
C LEU A 110 -12.47 2.12 -10.80
N TYR A 111 -11.70 1.03 -10.88
CA TYR A 111 -10.47 0.94 -11.68
C TYR A 111 -10.74 0.67 -13.18
N GLY A 112 -12.00 0.50 -13.58
CA GLY A 112 -12.39 0.23 -14.97
C GLY A 112 -12.06 -1.20 -15.43
N VAL A 113 -11.96 -2.16 -14.49
CA VAL A 113 -11.73 -3.58 -14.83
C VAL A 113 -13.01 -4.18 -15.39
N PRO A 114 -13.03 -4.65 -16.66
CA PRO A 114 -14.20 -5.28 -17.25
C PRO A 114 -14.65 -6.51 -16.45
N LYS A 115 -15.95 -6.81 -16.40
CA LYS A 115 -16.49 -7.91 -15.59
C LYS A 115 -15.82 -9.26 -15.85
N HIS A 116 -15.49 -9.55 -17.11
CA HIS A 116 -14.89 -10.84 -17.51
C HIS A 116 -13.38 -10.95 -17.20
N GLU A 117 -12.74 -9.83 -16.82
CA GLU A 117 -11.33 -9.80 -16.40
C GLU A 117 -11.17 -9.73 -14.86
N ARG A 118 -12.27 -9.64 -14.13
CA ARG A 118 -12.22 -9.52 -12.68
C ARG A 118 -11.77 -10.81 -12.02
N ILE A 119 -10.85 -10.68 -11.09
CA ILE A 119 -10.26 -11.81 -10.35
C ILE A 119 -10.81 -11.93 -8.93
N THR A 120 -12.06 -11.49 -8.71
CA THR A 120 -12.71 -11.44 -7.38
C THR A 120 -12.66 -12.79 -6.67
N ASP A 121 -13.08 -13.87 -7.33
CA ASP A 121 -13.08 -15.21 -6.71
C ASP A 121 -11.68 -15.71 -6.42
N ALA A 122 -10.72 -15.46 -7.31
CA ALA A 122 -9.31 -15.82 -7.10
C ALA A 122 -8.72 -15.09 -5.88
N LEU A 123 -9.00 -13.78 -5.72
CA LEU A 123 -8.56 -13.01 -4.55
C LEU A 123 -9.21 -13.49 -3.25
N LEU A 124 -10.51 -13.78 -3.27
CA LEU A 124 -11.22 -14.32 -2.11
C LEU A 124 -10.64 -15.68 -1.68
N SER A 125 -10.33 -16.54 -2.64
CA SER A 125 -9.71 -17.85 -2.40
C SER A 125 -8.29 -17.71 -1.85
N ALA A 126 -7.44 -16.93 -2.51
CA ALA A 126 -6.04 -16.72 -2.13
C ALA A 126 -5.88 -16.14 -0.71
N LEU A 127 -6.86 -15.35 -0.28
CA LEU A 127 -6.88 -14.71 1.04
C LEU A 127 -7.77 -15.43 2.07
N HIS A 128 -8.21 -16.65 1.77
CA HIS A 128 -9.07 -17.47 2.64
C HIS A 128 -10.32 -16.72 3.14
N LEU A 129 -11.03 -16.07 2.21
CA LEU A 129 -12.25 -15.32 2.45
C LEU A 129 -13.47 -15.91 1.72
N THR A 130 -13.32 -17.04 1.03
CA THR A 130 -14.38 -17.69 0.23
C THR A 130 -15.63 -17.97 1.05
N ASP A 131 -15.47 -18.54 2.26
CA ASP A 131 -16.60 -18.88 3.16
C ASP A 131 -17.35 -17.65 3.69
N LYS A 132 -16.76 -16.47 3.55
CA LYS A 132 -17.32 -15.18 3.99
C LYS A 132 -17.58 -14.22 2.84
N ALA A 133 -17.44 -14.71 1.59
CA ALA A 133 -17.55 -13.88 0.39
C ALA A 133 -18.86 -13.06 0.35
N ASP A 134 -19.96 -13.65 0.82
CA ASP A 134 -21.30 -13.09 0.75
C ASP A 134 -21.86 -12.72 2.15
N ALA A 135 -21.02 -12.75 3.20
CA ALA A 135 -21.35 -12.26 4.54
C ALA A 135 -21.04 -10.76 4.67
N TYR A 136 -21.85 -10.01 5.42
CA TYR A 136 -21.59 -8.57 5.60
C TYR A 136 -20.23 -8.31 6.27
N ALA A 137 -19.49 -7.28 5.79
CA ALA A 137 -18.17 -6.93 6.29
C ALA A 137 -18.13 -6.63 7.80
N ARG A 138 -19.25 -6.20 8.40
CA ARG A 138 -19.36 -6.01 9.85
C ARG A 138 -19.16 -7.28 10.66
N THR A 139 -19.44 -8.47 10.06
CA THR A 139 -19.32 -9.77 10.74
C THR A 139 -17.91 -10.37 10.66
N LEU A 140 -17.01 -9.76 9.88
CA LEU A 140 -15.64 -10.22 9.71
C LEU A 140 -14.80 -9.90 10.94
N SER A 141 -13.88 -10.80 11.30
CA SER A 141 -12.82 -10.53 12.29
C SER A 141 -11.87 -9.43 11.79
N GLY A 142 -11.07 -8.85 12.69
CA GLY A 142 -10.05 -7.85 12.32
C GLY A 142 -9.08 -8.36 11.27
N GLY A 143 -8.60 -9.60 11.43
CA GLY A 143 -7.71 -10.23 10.46
C GLY A 143 -8.36 -10.49 9.10
N MET A 144 -9.65 -10.90 9.06
CA MET A 144 -10.40 -11.04 7.81
C MET A 144 -10.56 -9.70 7.10
N LYS A 145 -10.84 -8.63 7.86
CA LYS A 145 -10.92 -7.27 7.32
C LYS A 145 -9.58 -6.82 6.74
N ARG A 146 -8.46 -7.12 7.41
CA ARG A 146 -7.11 -6.81 6.90
C ARG A 146 -6.83 -7.53 5.59
N ARG A 147 -7.15 -8.82 5.49
CA ARG A 147 -7.01 -9.60 4.25
C ARG A 147 -7.90 -9.06 3.13
N LEU A 148 -9.12 -8.63 3.45
CA LEU A 148 -10.01 -8.00 2.47
C LEU A 148 -9.45 -6.66 1.95
N LEU A 149 -8.75 -5.86 2.79
CA LEU A 149 -8.05 -4.65 2.32
C LEU A 149 -6.95 -4.98 1.30
N VAL A 150 -6.20 -6.05 1.54
CA VAL A 150 -5.18 -6.52 0.59
C VAL A 150 -5.83 -6.97 -0.71
N ALA A 151 -6.91 -7.78 -0.66
CA ALA A 151 -7.68 -8.15 -1.85
C ALA A 151 -8.13 -6.93 -2.63
N LYS A 152 -8.67 -5.93 -1.91
CA LYS A 152 -9.17 -4.68 -2.49
C LYS A 152 -8.08 -3.87 -3.20
N ALA A 153 -6.85 -3.87 -2.67
CA ALA A 153 -5.70 -3.23 -3.29
C ALA A 153 -5.22 -3.95 -4.56
N MET A 154 -5.53 -5.25 -4.71
CA MET A 154 -5.09 -6.10 -5.81
C MET A 154 -6.11 -6.31 -6.93
N VAL A 155 -7.34 -5.77 -6.84
CA VAL A 155 -8.43 -6.03 -7.82
C VAL A 155 -8.10 -5.63 -9.26
N HIS A 156 -7.16 -4.72 -9.46
CA HIS A 156 -6.73 -4.24 -10.78
C HIS A 156 -5.34 -4.76 -11.17
N SER A 157 -4.84 -5.78 -10.44
CA SER A 157 -3.55 -6.44 -10.68
C SER A 157 -2.38 -5.45 -10.81
N PRO A 158 -2.17 -4.55 -9.83
CA PRO A 158 -1.10 -3.56 -9.91
C PRO A 158 0.27 -4.23 -9.78
N PRO A 159 1.31 -3.75 -10.49
CA PRO A 159 2.67 -4.25 -10.33
C PRO A 159 3.34 -3.87 -9.01
N ILE A 160 2.73 -2.95 -8.23
CA ILE A 160 3.25 -2.50 -6.93
C ILE A 160 2.15 -2.62 -5.88
N LEU A 161 2.46 -3.24 -4.74
CA LEU A 161 1.62 -3.29 -3.55
C LEU A 161 2.31 -2.54 -2.40
N VAL A 162 1.64 -1.55 -1.82
CA VAL A 162 2.11 -0.82 -0.64
C VAL A 162 1.26 -1.21 0.57
N LEU A 163 1.93 -1.58 1.65
CA LEU A 163 1.33 -1.99 2.91
C LEU A 163 1.76 -1.01 4.02
N ASP A 164 0.83 -0.19 4.51
CA ASP A 164 1.12 0.77 5.58
C ASP A 164 0.85 0.13 6.95
N GLU A 165 1.92 -0.21 7.68
CA GLU A 165 1.91 -0.88 9.00
C GLU A 165 0.92 -2.07 9.07
N PRO A 166 1.04 -3.06 8.17
CA PRO A 166 0.02 -4.07 7.95
C PRO A 166 -0.19 -5.03 9.13
N THR A 167 0.76 -5.12 10.04
CA THR A 167 0.75 -6.04 11.19
C THR A 167 0.48 -5.35 12.52
N ALA A 168 0.24 -4.05 12.51
CA ALA A 168 -0.09 -3.31 13.73
C ALA A 168 -1.36 -3.89 14.40
N GLY A 169 -1.21 -4.41 15.63
CA GLY A 169 -2.32 -5.00 16.39
C GLY A 169 -2.83 -6.35 15.86
N VAL A 170 -2.06 -7.04 15.04
CA VAL A 170 -2.39 -8.37 14.48
C VAL A 170 -1.65 -9.45 15.28
N ASP A 171 -2.34 -10.55 15.56
CA ASP A 171 -1.73 -11.72 16.21
C ASP A 171 -0.69 -12.41 15.31
N ILE A 172 0.13 -13.29 15.92
CA ILE A 172 1.28 -13.90 15.26
C ILE A 172 0.85 -14.80 14.08
N GLU A 173 -0.23 -15.55 14.22
CA GLU A 173 -0.69 -16.49 13.20
C GLU A 173 -1.22 -15.74 11.96
N LEU A 174 -2.05 -14.72 12.16
CA LEU A 174 -2.56 -13.87 11.07
C LEU A 174 -1.43 -13.08 10.38
N ARG A 175 -0.41 -12.66 11.15
CA ARG A 175 0.78 -12.02 10.59
C ARG A 175 1.50 -12.98 9.65
N GLN A 176 1.72 -14.22 10.06
CA GLN A 176 2.40 -15.21 9.21
C GLN A 176 1.62 -15.48 7.92
N GLN A 177 0.30 -15.65 7.98
CA GLN A 177 -0.54 -15.84 6.80
C GLN A 177 -0.45 -14.65 5.83
N LEU A 178 -0.42 -13.42 6.34
CA LEU A 178 -0.25 -12.23 5.51
C LEU A 178 1.13 -12.21 4.83
N TRP A 179 2.19 -12.59 5.55
CA TRP A 179 3.55 -12.64 5.00
C TRP A 179 3.70 -13.71 3.93
N ASP A 180 3.10 -14.86 4.11
CA ASP A 180 3.14 -15.94 3.11
C ASP A 180 2.43 -15.52 1.84
N TYR A 181 1.31 -14.81 1.94
CA TYR A 181 0.62 -14.22 0.80
C TYR A 181 1.47 -13.15 0.09
N VAL A 182 2.07 -12.22 0.85
CA VAL A 182 2.92 -11.15 0.30
C VAL A 182 4.15 -11.72 -0.41
N ARG A 183 4.81 -12.74 0.17
CA ARG A 183 5.92 -13.45 -0.46
C ARG A 183 5.46 -14.20 -1.73
N GLY A 184 4.23 -14.72 -1.74
CA GLY A 184 3.60 -15.31 -2.92
C GLY A 184 3.50 -14.32 -4.06
N LEU A 185 2.90 -13.15 -3.82
CA LEU A 185 2.79 -12.08 -4.81
C LEU A 185 4.16 -11.61 -5.32
N ASN A 186 5.14 -11.48 -4.41
CA ASN A 186 6.49 -11.06 -4.80
C ASN A 186 7.16 -12.08 -5.73
N ARG A 187 7.00 -13.39 -5.46
CA ARG A 187 7.49 -14.47 -6.36
C ARG A 187 6.83 -14.43 -7.74
N GLU A 188 5.62 -13.91 -7.84
CA GLU A 188 4.91 -13.65 -9.10
C GLU A 188 5.35 -12.35 -9.80
N GLY A 189 6.32 -11.63 -9.22
CA GLY A 189 6.91 -10.41 -9.79
C GLY A 189 6.31 -9.09 -9.28
N VAL A 190 5.37 -9.12 -8.33
CA VAL A 190 4.85 -7.91 -7.71
C VAL A 190 5.91 -7.29 -6.81
N THR A 191 6.18 -6.00 -7.00
CA THR A 191 7.02 -5.22 -6.08
C THR A 191 6.22 -4.89 -4.83
N VAL A 192 6.78 -5.11 -3.65
CA VAL A 192 6.09 -4.81 -2.39
C VAL A 192 6.83 -3.71 -1.63
N VAL A 193 6.11 -2.72 -1.16
CA VAL A 193 6.63 -1.70 -0.23
C VAL A 193 5.91 -1.87 1.10
N LEU A 194 6.67 -2.10 2.14
CA LEU A 194 6.18 -2.32 3.50
C LEU A 194 6.64 -1.19 4.40
N THR A 195 5.72 -0.50 5.10
CA THR A 195 6.13 0.35 6.21
C THR A 195 6.00 -0.39 7.53
N THR A 196 6.97 -0.19 8.39
CA THR A 196 6.94 -0.73 9.74
C THR A 196 7.79 0.15 10.68
N HIS A 197 7.56 0.02 11.97
CA HIS A 197 8.43 0.54 13.01
C HIS A 197 9.15 -0.60 13.75
N TYR A 198 8.95 -1.87 13.34
CA TYR A 198 9.60 -3.04 13.89
C TYR A 198 10.75 -3.49 12.98
N LEU A 199 11.97 -3.40 13.50
CA LEU A 199 13.17 -3.80 12.77
C LEU A 199 13.15 -5.29 12.40
N GLU A 200 12.71 -6.14 13.32
CA GLU A 200 12.64 -7.60 13.11
C GLU A 200 11.75 -7.98 11.91
N GLU A 201 10.63 -7.27 11.69
CA GLU A 201 9.78 -7.49 10.52
C GLU A 201 10.51 -7.12 9.22
N ALA A 202 11.17 -5.98 9.23
CA ALA A 202 11.89 -5.51 8.05
C ALA A 202 13.04 -6.47 7.69
N GLU A 203 13.80 -6.94 8.69
CA GLU A 203 14.91 -7.89 8.48
C GLU A 203 14.44 -9.26 7.97
N GLN A 204 13.28 -9.74 8.42
CA GLN A 204 12.76 -11.05 8.00
C GLN A 204 12.14 -11.06 6.61
N LEU A 205 11.64 -9.92 6.13
CA LEU A 205 10.80 -9.85 4.95
C LEU A 205 11.41 -9.10 3.79
N CYS A 206 12.23 -8.06 4.06
CA CYS A 206 12.63 -7.11 3.05
C CYS A 206 14.00 -7.46 2.47
N ASP A 207 14.12 -7.35 1.15
CA ASP A 207 15.39 -7.44 0.45
C ASP A 207 16.25 -6.19 0.68
N ARG A 208 15.57 -5.04 0.84
CA ARG A 208 16.19 -3.74 1.12
C ARG A 208 15.37 -2.96 2.12
N ILE A 209 16.05 -2.14 2.93
CA ILE A 209 15.43 -1.28 3.93
C ILE A 209 15.94 0.14 3.75
N ALA A 210 15.02 1.11 3.67
CA ALA A 210 15.32 2.52 3.88
C ALA A 210 14.82 2.95 5.27
N ILE A 211 15.59 3.77 5.94
CA ILE A 211 15.22 4.32 7.25
C ILE A 211 14.86 5.79 7.06
N ILE A 212 13.66 6.16 7.50
CA ILE A 212 13.21 7.55 7.51
C ILE A 212 13.10 8.04 8.95
N HIS A 213 13.69 9.21 9.21
CA HIS A 213 13.67 9.85 10.52
C HIS A 213 13.52 11.36 10.36
N HIS A 214 12.53 11.95 11.06
CA HIS A 214 12.22 13.38 10.92
C HIS A 214 12.06 13.89 9.49
N GLY A 215 11.45 13.07 8.63
CA GLY A 215 11.18 13.42 7.24
C GLY A 215 12.38 13.33 6.30
N ARG A 216 13.48 12.73 6.71
CA ARG A 216 14.71 12.55 5.94
C ARG A 216 15.13 11.10 5.87
#